data_5df7655585396dbd95c0d74a95349b2f
#
_entry.id   5df7655585396dbd95c0d74a95349b2f
#
_cell.length_a   1.000
_cell.length_b   1.000
_cell.length_c   1.000
_cell.angle_alpha   90.00
_cell.angle_beta   90.00
_cell.angle_gamma   90.00
#
_symmetry.space_group_name_H-M   'P 1'
#
loop_
_entity.id
_entity.type
_entity.pdbx_description
1 polymer ?
#
loop_
_entity_poly.entity_id
_entity_poly.type
_entity_poly.pdbx_seq_one_letter_code
_entity_poly.pdbx_strand_id
1 'polypeptide(L)'
;MIRFFDTHTHIDFLLQKTGQSAASLIEESRKVNVDRAMLMGVSTAQFSRIIRLQKDHPDFFLYGLGLHPFFLSAHQESDLTTLEHILPTLDPPPHLLGEIGLDRYKKELTQKENWKKQCFFFENQLFIAKKHSLPLSVHARHSHNEVYRLLKKHPVTGVIHAFSGSYEEACRYIDLGFKIGVGGVITYERAHKTRSAIARLPKEALVLETDSPDMPIWGKQGLLNRPSNLPLIFASLCRLTNEDPENLSQILWQNSEAIFNIN
;
A
#
# COMPACT_ATOMS: atom_id res chain seq x y z
N MET A 1 -7.50 -11.12 21.01
CA MET A 1 -7.03 -12.06 19.96
C MET A 1 -6.27 -11.28 18.90
N ILE A 2 -5.02 -11.66 18.61
CA ILE A 2 -4.17 -11.01 17.61
C ILE A 2 -4.57 -11.47 16.22
N ARG A 3 -4.90 -10.53 15.33
CA ARG A 3 -5.21 -10.74 13.91
C ARG A 3 -4.61 -9.63 13.06
N PHE A 4 -4.36 -9.89 11.79
CA PHE A 4 -3.65 -8.98 10.91
C PHE A 4 -4.39 -8.75 9.60
N PHE A 5 -4.34 -7.50 9.14
CA PHE A 5 -4.72 -7.09 7.81
C PHE A 5 -3.49 -6.56 7.08
N ASP A 6 -3.08 -7.22 6.02
CA ASP A 6 -2.01 -6.75 5.13
C ASP A 6 -2.56 -5.70 4.17
N THR A 7 -2.31 -4.44 4.48
CA THR A 7 -2.96 -3.31 3.78
C THR A 7 -2.35 -2.98 2.42
N HIS A 8 -1.28 -3.66 2.01
CA HIS A 8 -0.66 -3.43 0.71
C HIS A 8 0.11 -4.66 0.20
N THR A 9 -0.37 -5.26 -0.90
CA THR A 9 0.25 -6.43 -1.50
C THR A 9 0.10 -6.46 -3.02
N HIS A 10 1.06 -7.11 -3.70
CA HIS A 10 1.00 -7.49 -5.11
C HIS A 10 1.00 -9.02 -5.25
N ILE A 11 0.03 -9.67 -4.61
CA ILE A 11 -0.07 -11.13 -4.54
C ILE A 11 -0.17 -11.77 -5.92
N ASP A 12 -0.80 -11.13 -6.88
CA ASP A 12 -0.87 -11.63 -8.25
C ASP A 12 0.52 -11.84 -8.87
N PHE A 13 1.49 -10.94 -8.60
CA PHE A 13 2.89 -11.13 -9.00
C PHE A 13 3.57 -12.26 -8.21
N LEU A 14 3.25 -12.40 -6.92
CA LEU A 14 3.77 -13.49 -6.11
C LEU A 14 3.32 -14.84 -6.66
N LEU A 15 2.03 -14.99 -6.95
CA LEU A 15 1.46 -16.22 -7.51
C LEU A 15 2.08 -16.56 -8.88
N GLN A 16 2.28 -15.55 -9.74
CA GLN A 16 2.96 -15.74 -11.02
C GLN A 16 4.41 -16.21 -10.88
N LYS A 17 5.16 -15.60 -9.94
CA LYS A 17 6.58 -15.95 -9.72
C LYS A 17 6.76 -17.31 -9.08
N THR A 18 5.82 -17.76 -8.25
CA THR A 18 5.96 -19.00 -7.48
C THR A 18 5.20 -20.19 -8.05
N GLY A 19 4.18 -19.96 -8.88
CA GLY A 19 3.24 -20.99 -9.32
C GLY A 19 2.29 -21.49 -8.22
N GLN A 20 2.31 -20.87 -7.03
CA GLN A 20 1.43 -21.21 -5.91
C GLN A 20 -0.01 -20.80 -6.23
N SER A 21 -1.00 -21.58 -5.77
CA SER A 21 -2.40 -21.18 -5.87
C SER A 21 -2.77 -20.11 -4.82
N ALA A 22 -3.77 -19.27 -5.13
CA ALA A 22 -4.29 -18.31 -4.19
C ALA A 22 -4.82 -18.97 -2.90
N ALA A 23 -5.53 -20.10 -3.03
CA ALA A 23 -6.04 -20.87 -1.88
C ALA A 23 -4.92 -21.32 -0.94
N SER A 24 -3.80 -21.84 -1.47
CA SER A 24 -2.64 -22.24 -0.67
C SER A 24 -1.97 -21.05 0.02
N LEU A 25 -1.87 -19.89 -0.65
CA LEU A 25 -1.34 -18.67 -0.04
C LEU A 25 -2.24 -18.16 1.09
N ILE A 26 -3.54 -18.19 0.90
CA ILE A 26 -4.53 -17.79 1.92
C ILE A 26 -4.43 -18.71 3.14
N GLU A 27 -4.36 -20.02 2.92
CA GLU A 27 -4.18 -20.98 4.02
C GLU A 27 -2.88 -20.73 4.81
N GLU A 28 -1.75 -20.49 4.10
CA GLU A 28 -0.48 -20.10 4.69
C GLU A 28 -0.62 -18.83 5.54
N SER A 29 -1.31 -17.83 5.03
CA SER A 29 -1.52 -16.54 5.69
C SER A 29 -2.39 -16.67 6.94
N ARG A 30 -3.50 -17.40 6.85
CA ARG A 30 -4.42 -17.64 7.98
C ARG A 30 -3.79 -18.43 9.13
N LYS A 31 -2.86 -19.34 8.85
CA LYS A 31 -2.09 -20.07 9.89
C LYS A 31 -1.31 -19.15 10.82
N VAL A 32 -1.04 -17.92 10.40
CA VAL A 32 -0.35 -16.89 11.19
C VAL A 32 -1.23 -15.68 11.47
N ASN A 33 -2.56 -15.87 11.44
CA ASN A 33 -3.58 -14.86 11.75
C ASN A 33 -3.59 -13.65 10.80
N VAL A 34 -3.12 -13.78 9.57
CA VAL A 34 -3.38 -12.80 8.51
C VAL A 34 -4.71 -13.17 7.88
N ASP A 35 -5.74 -12.37 8.19
CA ASP A 35 -7.14 -12.67 7.85
C ASP A 35 -7.62 -11.92 6.62
N ARG A 36 -6.96 -10.81 6.27
CA ARG A 36 -7.27 -9.98 5.08
C ARG A 36 -6.01 -9.50 4.42
N ALA A 37 -6.06 -9.31 3.09
CA ALA A 37 -5.03 -8.67 2.30
C ALA A 37 -5.61 -7.76 1.22
N MET A 38 -5.01 -6.58 1.03
CA MET A 38 -5.37 -5.61 0.01
C MET A 38 -4.50 -5.81 -1.24
N LEU A 39 -5.12 -6.17 -2.35
CA LEU A 39 -4.46 -6.31 -3.64
C LEU A 39 -4.31 -4.94 -4.31
N MET A 40 -3.12 -4.64 -4.83
CA MET A 40 -2.84 -3.38 -5.51
C MET A 40 -2.71 -3.58 -7.02
N GLY A 41 -3.56 -2.89 -7.78
CA GLY A 41 -3.41 -2.75 -9.22
C GLY A 41 -2.36 -1.71 -9.56
N VAL A 42 -1.54 -1.96 -10.59
CA VAL A 42 -0.44 -1.08 -10.99
C VAL A 42 -0.51 -0.65 -12.46
N SER A 43 -1.38 -1.29 -13.25
CA SER A 43 -1.60 -0.98 -14.67
C SER A 43 -2.93 -1.57 -15.16
N THR A 44 -3.50 -1.00 -16.21
CA THR A 44 -4.75 -1.49 -16.84
C THR A 44 -4.65 -2.95 -17.29
N ALA A 45 -3.49 -3.38 -17.77
CA ALA A 45 -3.23 -4.76 -18.18
C ALA A 45 -3.38 -5.79 -17.03
N GLN A 46 -3.28 -5.34 -15.77
CA GLN A 46 -3.37 -6.20 -14.58
C GLN A 46 -4.79 -6.24 -13.99
N PHE A 47 -5.63 -5.25 -14.24
CA PHE A 47 -6.90 -5.06 -13.54
C PHE A 47 -7.81 -6.29 -13.55
N SER A 48 -7.98 -6.95 -14.69
CA SER A 48 -8.81 -8.16 -14.79
C SER A 48 -8.36 -9.28 -13.86
N ARG A 49 -7.05 -9.43 -13.67
CA ARG A 49 -6.47 -10.44 -12.78
C ARG A 49 -6.72 -10.10 -11.30
N ILE A 50 -6.55 -8.84 -10.91
CA ILE A 50 -6.82 -8.36 -9.55
C ILE A 50 -8.30 -8.55 -9.20
N ILE A 51 -9.20 -8.13 -10.09
CA ILE A 51 -10.65 -8.26 -9.91
C ILE A 51 -11.06 -9.73 -9.78
N ARG A 52 -10.48 -10.62 -10.61
CA ARG A 52 -10.76 -12.06 -10.53
C ARG A 52 -10.30 -12.65 -9.19
N LEU A 53 -9.07 -12.35 -8.75
CA LEU A 53 -8.56 -12.84 -7.46
C LEU A 53 -9.47 -12.46 -6.29
N GLN A 54 -9.96 -11.22 -6.28
CA GLN A 54 -10.90 -10.77 -5.26
C GLN A 54 -12.25 -11.50 -5.36
N LYS A 55 -12.82 -11.66 -6.56
CA LYS A 55 -14.08 -12.37 -6.76
C LYS A 55 -14.00 -13.85 -6.37
N ASP A 56 -12.88 -14.49 -6.64
CA ASP A 56 -12.66 -15.91 -6.31
C ASP A 56 -12.45 -16.12 -4.80
N HIS A 57 -11.98 -15.08 -4.06
CA HIS A 57 -11.65 -15.15 -2.64
C HIS A 57 -12.09 -13.88 -1.87
N PRO A 58 -13.38 -13.53 -1.86
CA PRO A 58 -13.89 -12.28 -1.31
C PRO A 58 -13.72 -12.14 0.21
N ASP A 59 -13.63 -13.27 0.92
CA ASP A 59 -13.46 -13.29 2.38
C ASP A 59 -12.03 -12.96 2.84
N PHE A 60 -11.08 -12.91 1.91
CA PHE A 60 -9.68 -12.65 2.21
C PHE A 60 -9.14 -11.43 1.46
N PHE A 61 -9.45 -11.30 0.16
CA PHE A 61 -8.94 -10.22 -0.67
C PHE A 61 -9.91 -9.06 -0.77
N LEU A 62 -9.35 -7.88 -0.53
CA LEU A 62 -9.87 -6.59 -0.93
C LEU A 62 -8.97 -6.09 -2.07
N TYR A 63 -9.38 -5.05 -2.79
CA TYR A 63 -8.56 -4.57 -3.90
C TYR A 63 -8.68 -3.08 -4.17
N GLY A 64 -7.64 -2.55 -4.78
CA GLY A 64 -7.57 -1.24 -5.39
C GLY A 64 -7.01 -1.31 -6.80
N LEU A 65 -7.32 -0.29 -7.60
CA LEU A 65 -6.82 -0.14 -8.97
C LEU A 65 -6.10 1.18 -9.12
N GLY A 66 -4.93 1.18 -9.76
CA GLY A 66 -4.13 2.37 -9.98
C GLY A 66 -3.11 2.20 -11.09
N LEU A 67 -2.45 3.32 -11.45
CA LEU A 67 -1.41 3.39 -12.46
C LEU A 67 -0.10 3.80 -11.79
N HIS A 68 0.73 2.82 -11.48
CA HIS A 68 1.95 2.96 -10.69
C HIS A 68 3.11 3.54 -11.51
N PRO A 69 3.93 4.46 -10.96
CA PRO A 69 5.02 5.12 -11.69
C PRO A 69 6.09 4.17 -12.25
N PHE A 70 6.30 2.99 -11.69
CA PHE A 70 7.25 2.01 -12.25
C PHE A 70 6.85 1.47 -13.62
N PHE A 71 5.58 1.54 -13.96
CA PHE A 71 5.03 1.12 -15.25
C PHE A 71 4.79 2.27 -16.21
N LEU A 72 5.37 3.45 -15.94
CA LEU A 72 5.15 4.70 -16.64
C LEU A 72 5.37 4.60 -18.17
N SER A 73 6.33 3.81 -18.62
CA SER A 73 6.62 3.59 -20.04
C SER A 73 5.47 2.90 -20.79
N ALA A 74 4.69 2.08 -20.08
CA ALA A 74 3.53 1.39 -20.64
C ALA A 74 2.24 2.23 -20.53
N HIS A 75 2.20 3.24 -19.66
CA HIS A 75 1.00 4.05 -19.46
C HIS A 75 0.74 5.02 -20.61
N GLN A 76 -0.50 5.02 -21.08
CA GLN A 76 -1.07 5.98 -22.03
C GLN A 76 -2.13 6.83 -21.33
N GLU A 77 -2.40 8.04 -21.84
CA GLU A 77 -3.45 8.90 -21.25
C GLU A 77 -4.83 8.23 -21.28
N SER A 78 -5.10 7.39 -22.27
CA SER A 78 -6.29 6.54 -22.33
C SER A 78 -6.45 5.59 -21.15
N ASP A 79 -5.36 5.22 -20.45
CA ASP A 79 -5.44 4.38 -19.25
C ASP A 79 -6.12 5.10 -18.09
N LEU A 80 -5.96 6.43 -17.99
CA LEU A 80 -6.71 7.25 -17.01
C LEU A 80 -8.21 7.21 -17.30
N THR A 81 -8.58 7.35 -18.58
CA THR A 81 -9.98 7.24 -19.02
C THR A 81 -10.54 5.84 -18.73
N THR A 82 -9.75 4.79 -19.04
CA THR A 82 -10.12 3.41 -18.75
C THR A 82 -10.32 3.18 -17.25
N LEU A 83 -9.39 3.65 -16.43
CA LEU A 83 -9.48 3.56 -14.97
C LEU A 83 -10.76 4.24 -14.46
N GLU A 84 -11.00 5.49 -14.87
CA GLU A 84 -12.18 6.24 -14.43
C GLU A 84 -13.50 5.59 -14.84
N HIS A 85 -13.58 5.05 -16.07
CA HIS A 85 -14.79 4.43 -16.58
C HIS A 85 -15.07 3.05 -15.97
N ILE A 86 -14.05 2.28 -15.61
CA ILE A 86 -14.26 0.95 -15.05
C ILE A 86 -14.76 1.00 -13.60
N LEU A 87 -14.31 1.98 -12.79
CA LEU A 87 -14.62 2.05 -11.36
C LEU A 87 -16.11 1.90 -11.03
N PRO A 88 -17.03 2.65 -11.67
CA PRO A 88 -18.47 2.55 -11.35
C PRO A 88 -19.15 1.29 -11.90
N THR A 89 -18.47 0.50 -12.74
CA THR A 89 -19.03 -0.73 -13.34
C THR A 89 -18.67 -1.99 -12.56
N LEU A 90 -17.79 -1.86 -11.57
CA LEU A 90 -17.29 -3.01 -10.81
C LEU A 90 -18.23 -3.39 -9.67
N ASP A 91 -18.44 -4.70 -9.52
CA ASP A 91 -19.19 -5.31 -8.44
C ASP A 91 -18.41 -6.54 -7.91
N PRO A 92 -17.96 -6.51 -6.64
CA PRO A 92 -17.98 -5.36 -5.73
C PRO A 92 -17.08 -4.21 -6.21
N PRO A 93 -17.34 -2.97 -5.78
CA PRO A 93 -16.49 -1.82 -6.11
C PRO A 93 -15.10 -1.94 -5.46
N PRO A 94 -14.06 -1.29 -6.01
CA PRO A 94 -12.76 -1.26 -5.35
C PRO A 94 -12.81 -0.47 -4.04
N HIS A 95 -11.98 -0.87 -3.08
CA HIS A 95 -11.92 -0.26 -1.74
C HIS A 95 -11.05 0.99 -1.70
N LEU A 96 -10.17 1.16 -2.70
CA LEU A 96 -9.28 2.30 -2.82
C LEU A 96 -8.84 2.51 -4.28
N LEU A 97 -8.27 3.67 -4.55
CA LEU A 97 -7.53 3.92 -5.78
C LEU A 97 -6.02 3.84 -5.47
N GLY A 98 -5.36 2.87 -6.08
CA GLY A 98 -3.94 2.57 -5.83
C GLY A 98 -3.52 1.21 -6.42
N GLU A 99 -2.23 1.06 -6.61
CA GLU A 99 -1.15 1.92 -6.15
C GLU A 99 -0.87 3.04 -7.15
N ILE A 100 -0.72 4.25 -6.62
CA ILE A 100 -0.42 5.46 -7.38
C ILE A 100 0.71 6.24 -6.70
N GLY A 101 1.30 7.22 -7.34
CA GLY A 101 2.29 8.07 -6.67
C GLY A 101 3.47 8.47 -7.52
N LEU A 102 4.60 8.77 -6.85
CA LEU A 102 5.82 9.27 -7.47
C LEU A 102 7.06 8.51 -7.00
N ASP A 103 7.97 8.23 -7.93
CA ASP A 103 9.24 7.58 -7.66
C ASP A 103 10.41 8.36 -8.27
N ARG A 104 11.43 8.68 -7.45
CA ARG A 104 12.70 9.30 -7.88
C ARG A 104 13.90 8.38 -7.69
N TYR A 105 13.68 7.11 -7.39
CA TYR A 105 14.77 6.18 -7.16
C TYR A 105 15.41 5.70 -8.48
N LYS A 106 14.58 5.31 -9.47
CA LYS A 106 15.07 4.89 -10.77
C LYS A 106 15.51 6.09 -11.61
N LYS A 107 16.75 6.07 -12.12
CA LYS A 107 17.34 7.18 -12.87
C LYS A 107 16.49 7.61 -14.08
N GLU A 108 15.94 6.67 -14.82
CA GLU A 108 15.06 6.95 -15.96
C GLU A 108 13.78 7.70 -15.57
N LEU A 109 13.20 7.40 -14.38
CA LEU A 109 12.01 8.08 -13.87
C LEU A 109 12.29 9.52 -13.42
N THR A 110 13.56 9.87 -13.18
CA THR A 110 13.96 11.24 -12.79
C THR A 110 14.22 12.16 -13.98
N GLN A 111 14.25 11.65 -15.20
CA GLN A 111 14.38 12.47 -16.41
C GLN A 111 13.19 13.43 -16.51
N LYS A 112 13.47 14.65 -16.99
CA LYS A 112 12.49 15.76 -16.96
C LYS A 112 11.13 15.41 -17.53
N GLU A 113 11.08 14.72 -18.68
CA GLU A 113 9.81 14.38 -19.33
C GLU A 113 9.08 13.24 -18.57
N ASN A 114 9.81 12.21 -18.12
CA ASN A 114 9.23 11.14 -17.32
C ASN A 114 8.73 11.66 -15.96
N TRP A 115 9.44 12.60 -15.35
CA TRP A 115 9.00 13.23 -14.12
C TRP A 115 7.69 14.03 -14.30
N LYS A 116 7.60 14.80 -15.38
CA LYS A 116 6.35 15.50 -15.73
C LYS A 116 5.21 14.52 -15.96
N LYS A 117 5.46 13.43 -16.70
CA LYS A 117 4.49 12.38 -16.96
C LYS A 117 4.03 11.72 -15.65
N GLN A 118 4.94 11.38 -14.70
CA GLN A 118 4.56 10.87 -13.39
C GLN A 118 3.62 11.84 -12.65
N CYS A 119 4.01 13.13 -12.56
CA CYS A 119 3.20 14.13 -11.90
C CYS A 119 1.81 14.26 -12.54
N PHE A 120 1.75 14.24 -13.87
CA PHE A 120 0.50 14.28 -14.63
C PHE A 120 -0.40 13.07 -14.28
N PHE A 121 0.13 11.85 -14.34
CA PHE A 121 -0.63 10.64 -13.99
C PHE A 121 -1.06 10.64 -12.53
N PHE A 122 -0.19 11.04 -11.61
CA PHE A 122 -0.53 11.09 -10.20
C PHE A 122 -1.65 12.10 -9.94
N GLU A 123 -1.53 13.34 -10.43
CA GLU A 123 -2.52 14.40 -10.19
C GLU A 123 -3.88 14.05 -10.81
N ASN A 124 -3.93 13.46 -12.01
CA ASN A 124 -5.20 12.99 -12.61
C ASN A 124 -5.84 11.87 -11.78
N GLN A 125 -5.06 10.95 -11.23
CA GLN A 125 -5.58 9.91 -10.35
C GLN A 125 -6.11 10.48 -9.01
N LEU A 126 -5.55 11.59 -8.50
CA LEU A 126 -6.13 12.30 -7.35
C LEU A 126 -7.51 12.88 -7.68
N PHE A 127 -7.72 13.41 -8.89
CA PHE A 127 -9.05 13.86 -9.34
C PHE A 127 -10.05 12.71 -9.44
N ILE A 128 -9.63 11.56 -10.01
CA ILE A 128 -10.46 10.36 -10.10
C ILE A 128 -10.86 9.87 -8.70
N ALA A 129 -9.89 9.75 -7.78
CA ALA A 129 -10.15 9.32 -6.42
C ALA A 129 -11.15 10.22 -5.70
N LYS A 130 -10.97 11.54 -5.81
CA LYS A 130 -11.89 12.53 -5.25
C LYS A 130 -13.30 12.38 -5.81
N LYS A 131 -13.43 12.25 -7.14
CA LYS A 131 -14.72 12.09 -7.83
C LYS A 131 -15.49 10.85 -7.36
N HIS A 132 -14.79 9.75 -7.12
CA HIS A 132 -15.36 8.47 -6.70
C HIS A 132 -15.34 8.25 -5.18
N SER A 133 -14.88 9.25 -4.40
CA SER A 133 -14.77 9.19 -2.93
C SER A 133 -13.94 7.98 -2.45
N LEU A 134 -12.90 7.60 -3.20
CA LEU A 134 -12.03 6.49 -2.88
C LEU A 134 -10.82 6.98 -2.08
N PRO A 135 -10.46 6.30 -0.98
CA PRO A 135 -9.17 6.50 -0.33
C PRO A 135 -8.02 6.04 -1.24
N LEU A 136 -6.80 6.42 -0.91
CA LEU A 136 -5.61 6.16 -1.72
C LEU A 136 -4.66 5.16 -1.07
N SER A 137 -3.91 4.41 -1.91
CA SER A 137 -2.61 3.85 -1.53
C SER A 137 -1.51 4.54 -2.35
N VAL A 138 -0.62 5.27 -1.66
CA VAL A 138 0.33 6.21 -2.28
C VAL A 138 1.76 5.75 -2.12
N HIS A 139 2.42 5.51 -3.25
CA HIS A 139 3.86 5.31 -3.37
C HIS A 139 4.61 6.64 -3.30
N ALA A 140 5.58 6.74 -2.39
CA ALA A 140 6.37 7.96 -2.20
C ALA A 140 7.86 7.63 -1.98
N ARG A 141 8.59 7.34 -3.06
CA ARG A 141 10.00 6.97 -2.96
C ARG A 141 10.93 8.09 -3.42
N HIS A 142 11.71 8.67 -2.49
CA HIS A 142 12.54 9.87 -2.72
C HIS A 142 11.76 11.07 -3.28
N SER A 143 10.46 11.14 -3.02
CA SER A 143 9.52 12.11 -3.62
C SER A 143 8.55 12.72 -2.61
N HIS A 144 8.77 12.54 -1.30
CA HIS A 144 7.84 12.97 -0.24
C HIS A 144 7.40 14.43 -0.36
N ASN A 145 8.29 15.36 -0.67
CA ASN A 145 7.95 16.77 -0.81
C ASN A 145 6.96 17.02 -1.95
N GLU A 146 7.17 16.35 -3.10
CA GLU A 146 6.32 16.53 -4.27
C GLU A 146 4.95 15.85 -4.07
N VAL A 147 4.96 14.63 -3.53
CA VAL A 147 3.73 13.91 -3.16
C VAL A 147 2.90 14.76 -2.18
N TYR A 148 3.51 15.25 -1.10
CA TYR A 148 2.83 16.12 -0.13
C TYR A 148 2.25 17.38 -0.78
N ARG A 149 3.00 18.05 -1.66
CA ARG A 149 2.57 19.26 -2.36
C ARG A 149 1.33 19.01 -3.22
N LEU A 150 1.25 17.86 -3.90
CA LEU A 150 0.09 17.49 -4.72
C LEU A 150 -1.09 17.07 -3.84
N LEU A 151 -0.88 16.23 -2.82
CA LEU A 151 -1.94 15.82 -1.90
C LEU A 151 -2.57 17.02 -1.16
N LYS A 152 -1.78 18.01 -0.78
CA LYS A 152 -2.29 19.22 -0.12
C LYS A 152 -3.27 20.02 -0.99
N LYS A 153 -3.17 19.93 -2.31
CA LYS A 153 -4.09 20.60 -3.25
C LYS A 153 -5.40 19.84 -3.45
N HIS A 154 -5.41 18.54 -3.14
CA HIS A 154 -6.54 17.66 -3.37
C HIS A 154 -7.00 17.06 -2.02
N PRO A 155 -8.21 17.38 -1.54
CA PRO A 155 -8.73 16.86 -0.27
C PRO A 155 -9.15 15.39 -0.44
N VAL A 156 -8.18 14.50 -0.30
CA VAL A 156 -8.30 13.04 -0.33
C VAL A 156 -7.57 12.45 0.87
N THR A 157 -7.92 11.25 1.27
CA THR A 157 -7.27 10.52 2.37
C THR A 157 -6.75 9.16 1.88
N GLY A 158 -6.04 8.43 2.72
CA GLY A 158 -5.53 7.12 2.34
C GLY A 158 -4.33 6.70 3.16
N VAL A 159 -3.45 5.92 2.55
CA VAL A 159 -2.23 5.40 3.15
C VAL A 159 -1.02 5.86 2.35
N ILE A 160 0.00 6.37 3.02
CA ILE A 160 1.35 6.47 2.45
C ILE A 160 2.02 5.12 2.72
N HIS A 161 2.04 4.28 1.69
CA HIS A 161 2.55 2.93 1.83
C HIS A 161 4.09 2.89 1.87
N ALA A 162 4.66 1.81 2.39
CA ALA A 162 6.10 1.56 2.53
C ALA A 162 6.89 2.76 3.06
N PHE A 163 6.32 3.44 4.07
CA PHE A 163 6.88 4.70 4.53
C PHE A 163 8.33 4.54 5.01
N SER A 164 9.21 5.37 4.45
CA SER A 164 10.65 5.38 4.76
C SER A 164 11.20 6.79 4.99
N GLY A 165 10.36 7.69 5.53
CA GLY A 165 10.65 9.11 5.77
C GLY A 165 11.08 9.45 7.20
N SER A 166 11.11 10.75 7.49
CA SER A 166 11.31 11.30 8.84
C SER A 166 9.99 11.44 9.59
N TYR A 167 10.09 11.71 10.89
CA TYR A 167 8.93 12.01 11.72
C TYR A 167 8.13 13.22 11.20
N GLU A 168 8.83 14.27 10.79
CA GLU A 168 8.20 15.50 10.26
C GLU A 168 7.49 15.24 8.92
N GLU A 169 8.07 14.38 8.07
CA GLU A 169 7.42 13.95 6.82
C GLU A 169 6.15 13.15 7.11
N ALA A 170 6.18 12.24 8.09
CA ALA A 170 5.00 11.48 8.49
C ALA A 170 3.90 12.37 9.07
N CYS A 171 4.25 13.30 9.98
CA CYS A 171 3.28 14.24 10.58
C CYS A 171 2.55 15.06 9.51
N ARG A 172 3.25 15.55 8.47
CA ARG A 172 2.61 16.28 7.37
C ARG A 172 1.53 15.47 6.67
N TYR A 173 1.72 14.16 6.48
CA TYR A 173 0.73 13.29 5.87
C TYR A 173 -0.44 13.01 6.83
N ILE A 174 -0.14 12.81 8.11
CA ILE A 174 -1.16 12.61 9.15
C ILE A 174 -2.06 13.85 9.25
N ASP A 175 -1.50 15.06 9.17
CA ASP A 175 -2.24 16.33 9.17
C ASP A 175 -3.19 16.46 7.95
N LEU A 176 -2.91 15.75 6.86
CA LEU A 176 -3.80 15.64 5.69
C LEU A 176 -4.83 14.48 5.81
N GLY A 177 -4.83 13.74 6.92
CA GLY A 177 -5.74 12.60 7.14
C GLY A 177 -5.23 11.26 6.61
N PHE A 178 -3.95 11.16 6.22
CA PHE A 178 -3.35 9.89 5.78
C PHE A 178 -2.89 9.03 6.95
N LYS A 179 -2.99 7.72 6.78
CA LYS A 179 -2.30 6.72 7.60
C LYS A 179 -0.90 6.45 7.04
N ILE A 180 -0.04 5.91 7.88
CA ILE A 180 1.35 5.58 7.57
C ILE A 180 1.48 4.05 7.50
N GLY A 181 1.82 3.54 6.32
CA GLY A 181 2.07 2.13 6.08
C GLY A 181 3.39 1.68 6.70
N VAL A 182 3.30 0.70 7.60
CA VAL A 182 4.44 0.15 8.33
C VAL A 182 4.78 -1.22 7.74
N GLY A 183 5.82 -1.25 6.91
CA GLY A 183 6.27 -2.45 6.21
C GLY A 183 7.60 -3.00 6.71
N GLY A 184 8.20 -3.90 5.91
CA GLY A 184 9.42 -4.63 6.23
C GLY A 184 10.65 -3.79 6.61
N VAL A 185 10.69 -2.52 6.23
CA VAL A 185 11.83 -1.62 6.51
C VAL A 185 12.14 -1.49 7.99
N ILE A 186 11.13 -1.55 8.87
CA ILE A 186 11.35 -1.42 10.34
C ILE A 186 12.05 -2.62 10.97
N THR A 187 12.11 -3.75 10.26
CA THR A 187 12.82 -4.95 10.72
C THR A 187 14.34 -4.81 10.61
N TYR A 188 14.84 -3.85 9.82
CA TYR A 188 16.26 -3.57 9.66
C TYR A 188 16.74 -2.59 10.71
N GLU A 189 17.67 -2.98 11.57
CA GLU A 189 18.22 -2.10 12.62
C GLU A 189 18.84 -0.83 12.03
N ARG A 190 19.51 -0.93 10.87
CA ARG A 190 20.12 0.19 10.16
C ARG A 190 19.12 1.27 9.67
N ALA A 191 17.81 0.97 9.66
CA ALA A 191 16.77 1.92 9.24
C ALA A 191 16.43 2.92 10.36
N HIS A 192 17.43 3.49 11.02
CA HIS A 192 17.31 4.33 12.21
C HIS A 192 16.31 5.48 12.04
N LYS A 193 16.36 6.20 10.90
CA LYS A 193 15.46 7.33 10.62
C LYS A 193 13.99 6.89 10.68
N THR A 194 13.63 5.87 9.91
CA THR A 194 12.27 5.37 9.82
C THR A 194 11.79 4.74 11.13
N ARG A 195 12.64 3.92 11.75
CA ARG A 195 12.34 3.29 13.04
C ARG A 195 12.05 4.33 14.12
N SER A 196 12.90 5.36 14.24
CA SER A 196 12.69 6.48 15.19
C SER A 196 11.43 7.27 14.87
N ALA A 197 11.11 7.49 13.59
CA ALA A 197 9.87 8.13 13.19
C ALA A 197 8.65 7.32 13.64
N ILE A 198 8.57 6.05 13.25
CA ILE A 198 7.45 5.15 13.56
C ILE A 198 7.24 4.99 15.07
N ALA A 199 8.31 4.87 15.87
CA ALA A 199 8.23 4.74 17.33
C ALA A 199 7.50 5.94 18.01
N ARG A 200 7.57 7.13 17.40
CA ARG A 200 7.03 8.37 17.94
C ARG A 200 5.62 8.72 17.45
N LEU A 201 5.17 8.09 16.36
CA LEU A 201 3.86 8.39 15.77
C LEU A 201 2.72 7.83 16.63
N PRO A 202 1.53 8.50 16.62
CA PRO A 202 0.34 7.95 17.24
C PRO A 202 -0.05 6.63 16.56
N LYS A 203 -0.44 5.63 17.34
CA LYS A 203 -0.76 4.29 16.84
C LYS A 203 -1.98 4.31 15.93
N GLU A 204 -2.88 5.23 16.19
CA GLU A 204 -4.09 5.51 15.40
C GLU A 204 -3.76 5.98 13.98
N ALA A 205 -2.54 6.42 13.72
CA ALA A 205 -2.08 6.83 12.39
C ALA A 205 -1.38 5.70 11.61
N LEU A 206 -1.20 4.50 12.19
CA LEU A 206 -0.43 3.41 11.58
C LEU A 206 -1.35 2.34 10.98
N VAL A 207 -0.90 1.74 9.88
CA VAL A 207 -1.43 0.48 9.31
C VAL A 207 -0.25 -0.45 9.01
N LEU A 208 -0.53 -1.75 8.89
CA LEU A 208 0.49 -2.78 8.73
C LEU A 208 0.44 -3.38 7.33
N GLU A 209 1.61 -3.63 6.72
CA GLU A 209 1.69 -4.15 5.36
C GLU A 209 2.96 -4.95 5.10
N THR A 210 2.98 -5.75 4.02
CA THR A 210 4.19 -6.46 3.58
C THR A 210 4.83 -5.89 2.33
N ASP A 211 4.05 -5.33 1.42
CA ASP A 211 4.44 -5.01 0.03
C ASP A 211 4.90 -6.26 -0.74
N SER A 212 4.30 -7.40 -0.40
CA SER A 212 4.61 -8.71 -1.02
C SER A 212 4.35 -8.68 -2.55
N PRO A 213 5.25 -9.21 -3.39
CA PRO A 213 6.44 -10.03 -3.10
C PRO A 213 7.73 -9.23 -2.85
N ASP A 214 7.68 -7.92 -2.88
CA ASP A 214 8.83 -7.04 -2.71
C ASP A 214 9.11 -6.77 -1.21
N MET A 215 10.08 -5.91 -0.90
CA MET A 215 10.40 -5.48 0.46
C MET A 215 10.64 -6.61 1.48
N PRO A 216 11.53 -7.61 1.21
CA PRO A 216 11.79 -8.69 2.14
C PRO A 216 12.24 -8.17 3.50
N ILE A 217 11.77 -8.81 4.58
CA ILE A 217 12.16 -8.47 5.95
C ILE A 217 13.63 -8.85 6.22
N TRP A 218 14.19 -8.29 7.30
CA TRP A 218 15.54 -8.64 7.73
C TRP A 218 15.67 -10.16 7.99
N GLY A 219 16.78 -10.75 7.54
CA GLY A 219 17.03 -12.18 7.60
C GLY A 219 16.42 -12.99 6.43
N LYS A 220 15.58 -12.36 5.58
CA LYS A 220 14.98 -13.00 4.39
C LYS A 220 15.34 -12.27 3.08
N GLN A 221 16.45 -11.52 3.05
CA GLN A 221 16.93 -10.83 1.86
C GLN A 221 17.22 -11.84 0.73
N GLY A 222 16.80 -11.49 -0.48
CA GLY A 222 16.91 -12.38 -1.64
C GLY A 222 15.76 -13.37 -1.80
N LEU A 223 14.86 -13.46 -0.80
CA LEU A 223 13.62 -14.23 -0.91
C LEU A 223 12.43 -13.31 -1.24
N LEU A 224 11.41 -13.87 -1.88
CA LEU A 224 10.14 -13.17 -2.09
C LEU A 224 9.44 -12.95 -0.74
N ASN A 225 8.99 -11.72 -0.50
CA ASN A 225 8.17 -11.43 0.67
C ASN A 225 6.78 -12.05 0.53
N ARG A 226 6.08 -12.25 1.66
CA ARG A 226 4.78 -12.93 1.72
C ARG A 226 3.92 -12.34 2.83
N PRO A 227 2.59 -12.36 2.72
CA PRO A 227 1.70 -11.95 3.81
C PRO A 227 1.99 -12.70 5.12
N SER A 228 2.42 -13.96 5.05
CA SER A 228 2.81 -14.75 6.23
C SER A 228 4.03 -14.20 7.01
N ASN A 229 4.73 -13.18 6.47
CA ASN A 229 5.77 -12.45 7.19
C ASN A 229 5.24 -11.26 8.01
N LEU A 230 3.97 -10.87 7.86
CA LEU A 230 3.37 -9.73 8.54
C LEU A 230 3.51 -9.78 10.07
N PRO A 231 3.35 -10.94 10.75
CA PRO A 231 3.59 -11.05 12.19
C PRO A 231 5.01 -10.69 12.63
N LEU A 232 6.02 -10.88 11.78
CA LEU A 232 7.40 -10.52 12.08
C LEU A 232 7.64 -9.01 12.01
N ILE A 233 6.95 -8.33 11.09
CA ILE A 233 6.89 -6.86 11.01
C ILE A 233 6.18 -6.32 12.25
N PHE A 234 5.03 -6.89 12.59
CA PHE A 234 4.27 -6.55 13.79
C PHE A 234 5.07 -6.71 15.08
N ALA A 235 5.78 -7.83 15.25
CA ALA A 235 6.65 -8.05 16.40
C ALA A 235 7.77 -7.00 16.51
N SER A 236 8.28 -6.51 15.36
CA SER A 236 9.24 -5.41 15.32
C SER A 236 8.59 -4.08 15.71
N LEU A 237 7.34 -3.84 15.31
CA LEU A 237 6.58 -2.66 15.69
C LEU A 237 6.28 -2.66 17.20
N CYS A 238 5.83 -3.76 17.78
CA CYS A 238 5.61 -3.88 19.24
C CYS A 238 6.87 -3.51 20.03
N ARG A 239 8.04 -4.05 19.63
CA ARG A 239 9.31 -3.70 20.29
C ARG A 239 9.69 -2.22 20.16
N LEU A 240 9.39 -1.61 19.01
CA LEU A 240 9.67 -0.18 18.75
C LEU A 240 8.80 0.75 19.57
N THR A 241 7.54 0.39 19.76
CA THR A 241 6.54 1.25 20.38
C THR A 241 6.32 0.94 21.86
N ASN A 242 6.86 -0.18 22.34
CA ASN A 242 6.63 -0.71 23.69
C ASN A 242 5.15 -0.87 24.04
N GLU A 243 4.32 -1.19 23.03
CA GLU A 243 2.87 -1.39 23.17
C GLU A 243 2.53 -2.86 23.48
N ASP A 244 1.42 -3.05 24.19
CA ASP A 244 0.82 -4.36 24.37
C ASP A 244 0.39 -4.93 23.00
N PRO A 245 0.79 -6.18 22.65
CA PRO A 245 0.50 -6.75 21.33
C PRO A 245 -0.99 -6.89 21.03
N GLU A 246 -1.85 -7.27 21.99
CA GLU A 246 -3.28 -7.41 21.73
C GLU A 246 -3.94 -6.05 21.45
N ASN A 247 -3.60 -5.06 22.27
CA ASN A 247 -4.07 -3.68 22.07
C ASN A 247 -3.60 -3.10 20.73
N LEU A 248 -2.31 -3.23 20.43
CA LEU A 248 -1.75 -2.71 19.17
C LEU A 248 -2.38 -3.39 17.94
N SER A 249 -2.54 -4.73 17.97
CA SER A 249 -3.19 -5.47 16.88
C SER A 249 -4.63 -4.96 16.63
N GLN A 250 -5.38 -4.70 17.69
CA GLN A 250 -6.74 -4.18 17.59
C GLN A 250 -6.77 -2.76 16.98
N ILE A 251 -5.87 -1.88 17.42
CA ILE A 251 -5.75 -0.51 16.88
C ILE A 251 -5.43 -0.55 15.39
N LEU A 252 -4.41 -1.33 14.97
CA LEU A 252 -4.00 -1.43 13.57
C LEU A 252 -5.10 -2.00 12.68
N TRP A 253 -5.85 -2.99 13.18
CA TRP A 253 -6.99 -3.54 12.48
C TRP A 253 -8.08 -2.49 12.27
N GLN A 254 -8.48 -1.79 13.32
CA GLN A 254 -9.48 -0.72 13.28
C GLN A 254 -9.05 0.44 12.36
N ASN A 255 -7.77 0.83 12.40
CA ASN A 255 -7.23 1.83 11.49
C ASN A 255 -7.40 1.43 10.03
N SER A 256 -7.15 0.14 9.72
CA SER A 256 -7.27 -0.40 8.36
C SER A 256 -8.73 -0.43 7.90
N GLU A 257 -9.65 -0.87 8.77
CA GLU A 257 -11.09 -0.84 8.47
C GLU A 257 -11.59 0.58 8.25
N ALA A 258 -11.20 1.52 9.12
CA ALA A 258 -11.63 2.92 9.04
C ALA A 258 -11.14 3.62 7.76
N ILE A 259 -9.86 3.44 7.38
CA ILE A 259 -9.32 4.15 6.21
C ILE A 259 -9.87 3.61 4.88
N PHE A 260 -10.24 2.33 4.82
CA PHE A 260 -10.80 1.71 3.61
C PHE A 260 -12.33 1.59 3.63
N ASN A 261 -13.01 2.19 4.63
CA ASN A 261 -14.48 2.15 4.79
C ASN A 261 -15.04 0.72 4.78
N ILE A 262 -14.37 -0.19 5.50
CA ILE A 262 -14.76 -1.59 5.62
C ILE A 262 -15.53 -1.76 6.94
N ASN A 263 -16.75 -2.27 6.85
CA ASN A 263 -17.61 -2.57 8.00
C ASN A 263 -17.46 -4.04 8.41
#